data_9707908434f3116ff9c51575d7234bd6
#
_entry.id   9707908434f3116ff9c51575d7234bd6
#
_cell.length_a   1.000
_cell.length_b   1.000
_cell.length_c   1.000
_cell.angle_alpha   90.00
_cell.angle_beta   90.00
_cell.angle_gamma   90.00
#
_symmetry.space_group_name_H-M   'P 1'
#
loop_
_entity.id
_entity.type
_entity.pdbx_description
1 polymer ?
#
loop_
_entity_poly.entity_id
_entity_poly.type
_entity_poly.pdbx_seq_one_letter_code
_entity_poly.pdbx_strand_id
1 'polypeptide(L)'
;MPDAEMVIKIAALFEVPVSELLGMETSSAVTVNSGKKQSIRESSGSETPSAATASDVSIRELTEKLAQLNEQLAEKNKAERRMKSVNKKRGLILLLCFAAVIFSLNIPNRALGACVVGACSIAALLILYRNLALFTSTALNKMHTRALIATTFFNIGMILVVIAVTVLSETGILTLSAGGEKVFSSAVIVILIIFSGMISPRLPFNRHTGLRLPWTVQDEDTWNVAHRILGITALPVALCYIAASIIADDPKTVTLCAVAFWIGLPAVLSYIYYYRKMHGDVS
;
A
#
# COMPACT_ATOMS: atom_id res chain seq x y z
N MET A 1 -6.24 25.98 7.77
CA MET A 1 -7.11 26.22 8.93
C MET A 1 -6.39 25.72 10.16
N PRO A 2 -6.33 26.47 11.25
CA PRO A 2 -5.70 25.99 12.47
C PRO A 2 -6.43 24.75 12.97
N ASP A 3 -5.66 23.80 13.50
CA ASP A 3 -6.18 22.54 14.03
C ASP A 3 -7.05 22.84 15.27
N ALA A 4 -8.17 22.15 15.43
CA ALA A 4 -9.09 22.37 16.55
C ALA A 4 -8.38 22.24 17.92
N GLU A 5 -7.36 21.36 17.99
CA GLU A 5 -6.53 21.19 19.17
C GLU A 5 -5.69 22.45 19.49
N MET A 6 -5.26 23.17 18.47
CA MET A 6 -4.52 24.42 18.60
C MET A 6 -5.41 25.56 19.12
N VAL A 7 -6.66 25.62 18.64
CA VAL A 7 -7.65 26.60 19.09
C VAL A 7 -8.00 26.41 20.58
N ILE A 8 -8.17 25.15 21.02
CA ILE A 8 -8.43 24.79 22.41
C ILE A 8 -7.24 25.18 23.31
N LYS A 9 -6.00 24.91 22.87
CA LYS A 9 -4.77 25.26 23.59
C LYS A 9 -4.60 26.78 23.70
N ILE A 10 -4.94 27.54 22.66
CA ILE A 10 -4.91 28.99 22.65
C ILE A 10 -5.97 29.56 23.61
N ALA A 11 -7.20 29.02 23.56
CA ALA A 11 -8.27 29.42 24.47
C ALA A 11 -7.91 29.19 25.94
N ALA A 12 -7.28 28.05 26.26
CA ALA A 12 -6.80 27.72 27.59
C ALA A 12 -5.63 28.61 28.02
N LEU A 13 -4.74 29.03 27.13
CA LEU A 13 -3.59 29.90 27.43
C LEU A 13 -4.02 31.32 27.72
N PHE A 14 -5.08 31.81 27.09
CA PHE A 14 -5.60 33.16 27.27
C PHE A 14 -6.78 33.21 28.24
N GLU A 15 -7.17 32.08 28.85
CA GLU A 15 -8.31 31.95 29.77
C GLU A 15 -9.64 32.51 29.19
N VAL A 16 -9.78 32.42 27.85
CA VAL A 16 -10.94 32.91 27.11
C VAL A 16 -11.74 31.70 26.60
N PRO A 17 -13.10 31.71 26.71
CA PRO A 17 -13.91 30.64 26.18
C PRO A 17 -13.74 30.55 24.66
N VAL A 18 -13.68 29.30 24.14
CA VAL A 18 -13.47 29.01 22.72
C VAL A 18 -14.47 29.72 21.80
N SER A 19 -15.69 29.93 22.28
CA SER A 19 -16.74 30.65 21.55
C SER A 19 -16.39 32.14 21.30
N GLU A 20 -15.72 32.77 22.24
CA GLU A 20 -15.28 34.15 22.12
C GLU A 20 -14.08 34.30 21.19
N LEU A 21 -13.17 33.32 21.22
CA LEU A 21 -12.02 33.25 20.31
C LEU A 21 -12.43 33.01 18.85
N LEU A 22 -13.59 32.36 18.62
CA LEU A 22 -14.17 32.10 17.29
C LEU A 22 -15.11 33.23 16.82
N GLY A 23 -15.25 34.35 17.58
CA GLY A 23 -16.08 35.46 17.21
C GLY A 23 -17.59 35.15 17.24
N MET A 24 -17.98 34.11 17.98
CA MET A 24 -19.39 33.85 18.25
C MET A 24 -19.84 34.73 19.41
N GLU A 25 -20.45 35.87 19.10
CA GLU A 25 -21.07 36.75 20.11
C GLU A 25 -22.12 35.97 20.88
N THR A 26 -21.84 35.64 22.13
CA THR A 26 -22.83 35.13 23.07
C THR A 26 -23.68 36.29 23.52
N SER A 27 -24.83 36.49 22.89
CA SER A 27 -25.88 37.31 23.46
C SER A 27 -26.39 36.66 24.73
N SER A 28 -26.23 37.39 25.83
CA SER A 28 -26.91 37.26 27.11
C SER A 28 -26.43 36.20 28.11
N ALA A 29 -25.86 36.74 29.18
CA ALA A 29 -25.61 36.12 30.45
C ALA A 29 -26.84 35.41 31.05
N VAL A 30 -26.68 34.14 31.37
CA VAL A 30 -27.50 33.47 32.39
C VAL A 30 -26.61 33.09 33.53
N THR A 31 -26.69 33.92 34.57
CA THR A 31 -26.12 33.71 35.90
C THR A 31 -26.83 32.51 36.54
N VAL A 32 -26.11 31.41 36.68
CA VAL A 32 -26.63 30.29 37.49
C VAL A 32 -26.38 30.60 38.93
N ASN A 33 -27.42 31.05 39.62
CA ASN A 33 -27.44 31.18 41.08
C ASN A 33 -28.08 29.94 41.68
N SER A 34 -27.32 29.26 42.48
CA SER A 34 -27.72 28.03 43.21
C SER A 34 -28.68 28.41 44.36
N GLY A 35 -29.77 27.71 44.46
CA GLY A 35 -30.51 27.48 45.72
C GLY A 35 -31.82 28.22 45.89
N LYS A 36 -32.91 27.56 45.73
CA LYS A 36 -33.96 27.32 46.76
C LYS A 36 -35.25 26.81 46.16
N LYS A 37 -35.66 25.70 46.68
CA LYS A 37 -37.07 25.23 46.54
C LYS A 37 -38.07 26.28 46.95
N GLN A 38 -39.04 26.58 46.12
CA GLN A 38 -40.39 26.89 46.62
C GLN A 38 -41.45 26.62 45.55
N SER A 39 -42.50 26.02 46.03
CA SER A 39 -43.64 25.46 45.32
C SER A 39 -44.70 26.55 44.96
N ILE A 40 -45.49 26.19 43.93
CA ILE A 40 -46.90 26.49 43.71
C ILE A 40 -47.27 27.87 43.15
N ARG A 41 -47.83 27.93 41.97
CA ARG A 41 -49.29 28.04 41.70
C ARG A 41 -49.55 28.16 40.21
N GLU A 42 -50.49 27.37 39.79
CA GLU A 42 -51.21 27.49 38.53
C GLU A 42 -51.83 28.86 38.34
N SER A 43 -51.69 29.43 37.20
CA SER A 43 -52.70 30.28 36.61
C SER A 43 -52.60 30.24 35.08
N SER A 44 -53.65 29.79 34.48
CA SER A 44 -53.96 29.73 33.08
C SER A 44 -53.83 31.06 32.38
N GLY A 45 -53.29 31.06 31.14
CA GLY A 45 -53.45 32.19 30.23
C GLY A 45 -52.62 32.10 28.97
N SER A 46 -53.29 31.69 27.90
CA SER A 46 -53.01 31.92 26.47
C SER A 46 -51.66 31.53 25.88
N GLU A 47 -51.76 30.50 25.13
CA GLU A 47 -50.80 29.94 24.17
C GLU A 47 -50.35 30.96 23.12
N THR A 48 -49.02 31.09 22.94
CA THR A 48 -48.40 31.41 21.67
C THR A 48 -47.42 30.30 21.34
N PRO A 49 -47.77 29.32 20.49
CA PRO A 49 -46.91 28.18 20.16
C PRO A 49 -46.04 28.49 18.94
N SER A 50 -45.13 29.43 19.01
CA SER A 50 -44.25 29.73 17.84
C SER A 50 -42.77 29.85 18.14
N ALA A 51 -42.36 30.10 19.37
CA ALA A 51 -40.95 30.28 19.68
C ALA A 51 -40.23 29.00 20.17
N ALA A 52 -40.99 28.09 20.85
CA ALA A 52 -40.43 26.83 21.37
C ALA A 52 -40.13 25.81 20.25
N THR A 53 -40.97 25.76 19.22
CA THR A 53 -40.78 24.85 18.07
C THR A 53 -39.59 25.24 17.18
N ALA A 54 -39.29 26.50 17.01
CA ALA A 54 -38.14 26.99 16.21
C ALA A 54 -36.81 26.71 16.93
N SER A 55 -36.79 26.85 18.26
CA SER A 55 -35.62 26.52 19.06
C SER A 55 -35.31 25.03 19.09
N ASP A 56 -36.32 24.18 19.20
CA ASP A 56 -36.15 22.71 19.20
C ASP A 56 -35.71 22.17 17.83
N VAL A 57 -36.18 22.79 16.73
CA VAL A 57 -35.72 22.43 15.36
C VAL A 57 -34.23 22.80 15.15
N SER A 58 -33.80 23.99 15.60
CA SER A 58 -32.40 24.39 15.50
C SER A 58 -31.46 23.56 16.39
N ILE A 59 -31.90 23.15 17.57
CA ILE A 59 -31.16 22.24 18.45
C ILE A 59 -31.00 20.85 17.81
N ARG A 60 -32.03 20.32 17.19
CA ARG A 60 -31.96 19.03 16.45
C ARG A 60 -31.03 19.11 15.28
N GLU A 61 -31.09 20.15 14.46
CA GLU A 61 -30.22 20.36 13.33
C GLU A 61 -28.72 20.49 13.75
N LEU A 62 -28.46 21.20 14.84
CA LEU A 62 -27.13 21.29 15.44
C LEU A 62 -26.63 19.93 15.96
N THR A 63 -27.50 19.15 16.58
CA THR A 63 -27.16 17.83 17.10
C THR A 63 -26.86 16.86 15.96
N GLU A 64 -27.62 16.90 14.86
CA GLU A 64 -27.35 16.11 13.67
C GLU A 64 -26.02 16.51 13.00
N LYS A 65 -25.75 17.81 12.88
CA LYS A 65 -24.46 18.30 12.35
C LYS A 65 -23.28 17.87 13.22
N LEU A 66 -23.43 17.93 14.55
CA LEU A 66 -22.42 17.42 15.47
C LEU A 66 -22.19 15.92 15.35
N ALA A 67 -23.26 15.13 15.19
CA ALA A 67 -23.16 13.70 14.96
C ALA A 67 -22.43 13.38 13.64
N GLN A 68 -22.75 14.08 12.56
CA GLN A 68 -22.09 13.95 11.26
C GLN A 68 -20.61 14.34 11.33
N LEU A 69 -20.28 15.44 12.01
CA LEU A 69 -18.90 15.87 12.22
C LEU A 69 -18.10 14.86 13.05
N ASN A 70 -18.70 14.30 14.10
CA ASN A 70 -18.05 13.26 14.91
C ASN A 70 -17.83 11.99 14.13
N GLU A 71 -18.77 11.58 13.27
CA GLU A 71 -18.60 10.44 12.37
C GLU A 71 -17.46 10.69 11.37
N GLN A 72 -17.41 11.85 10.72
CA GLN A 72 -16.33 12.24 9.81
C GLN A 72 -14.95 12.28 10.52
N LEU A 73 -14.90 12.77 11.76
CA LEU A 73 -13.68 12.76 12.56
C LEU A 73 -13.25 11.34 12.92
N ALA A 74 -14.20 10.47 13.29
CA ALA A 74 -13.93 9.08 13.59
C ALA A 74 -13.39 8.34 12.35
N GLU A 75 -13.96 8.58 11.18
CA GLU A 75 -13.48 8.03 9.91
C GLU A 75 -12.08 8.53 9.54
N LYS A 76 -11.84 9.85 9.66
CA LYS A 76 -10.50 10.42 9.44
C LYS A 76 -9.46 9.84 10.40
N ASN A 77 -9.78 9.74 11.67
CA ASN A 77 -8.89 9.16 12.69
C ASN A 77 -8.61 7.68 12.40
N LYS A 78 -9.61 6.92 11.95
CA LYS A 78 -9.46 5.51 11.54
C LYS A 78 -8.57 5.39 10.30
N ALA A 79 -8.75 6.25 9.30
CA ALA A 79 -7.92 6.32 8.11
C ALA A 79 -6.47 6.68 8.45
N GLU A 80 -6.24 7.66 9.30
CA GLU A 80 -4.91 8.08 9.73
C GLU A 80 -4.17 6.98 10.51
N ARG A 81 -4.84 6.31 11.46
CA ARG A 81 -4.29 5.14 12.18
C ARG A 81 -3.92 4.01 11.21
N ARG A 82 -4.77 3.78 10.19
CA ARG A 82 -4.51 2.79 9.13
C ARG A 82 -3.27 3.17 8.33
N MET A 83 -3.13 4.43 7.93
CA MET A 83 -1.97 4.93 7.20
C MET A 83 -0.68 4.86 8.03
N LYS A 84 -0.71 5.23 9.31
CA LYS A 84 0.44 5.09 10.22
C LYS A 84 0.89 3.63 10.34
N SER A 85 -0.05 2.68 10.46
CA SER A 85 0.24 1.24 10.51
C SER A 85 0.87 0.76 9.19
N VAL A 86 0.32 1.16 8.04
CA VAL A 86 0.86 0.83 6.71
C VAL A 86 2.29 1.37 6.56
N ASN A 87 2.51 2.63 6.90
CA ASN A 87 3.83 3.26 6.78
C ASN A 87 4.88 2.59 7.67
N LYS A 88 4.54 2.22 8.91
CA LYS A 88 5.44 1.47 9.81
C LYS A 88 5.85 0.14 9.21
N LYS A 89 4.92 -0.62 8.62
CA LYS A 89 5.20 -1.92 8.01
C LYS A 89 5.99 -1.78 6.71
N ARG A 90 5.72 -0.76 5.90
CA ARG A 90 6.53 -0.43 4.72
C ARG A 90 7.96 -0.09 5.10
N GLY A 91 8.15 0.73 6.14
CA GLY A 91 9.47 1.04 6.67
C GLY A 91 10.24 -0.21 7.10
N LEU A 92 9.57 -1.15 7.77
CA LEU A 92 10.17 -2.43 8.16
C LEU A 92 10.56 -3.30 6.97
N ILE A 93 9.72 -3.40 5.93
CA ILE A 93 10.05 -4.13 4.70
C ILE A 93 11.26 -3.50 4.01
N LEU A 94 11.28 -2.16 3.88
CA LEU A 94 12.42 -1.46 3.29
C LEU A 94 13.70 -1.67 4.09
N LEU A 95 13.62 -1.65 5.42
CA LEU A 95 14.76 -1.93 6.30
C LEU A 95 15.31 -3.35 6.07
N LEU A 96 14.44 -4.35 5.97
CA LEU A 96 14.84 -5.73 5.68
C LEU A 96 15.49 -5.86 4.29
N CYS A 97 14.94 -5.20 3.27
CA CYS A 97 15.54 -5.19 1.93
C CYS A 97 16.91 -4.51 1.93
N PHE A 98 17.06 -3.40 2.64
CA PHE A 98 18.32 -2.69 2.77
C PHE A 98 19.36 -3.52 3.55
N ALA A 99 18.95 -4.15 4.64
CA ALA A 99 19.79 -5.07 5.39
C ALA A 99 20.25 -6.25 4.52
N ALA A 100 19.36 -6.84 3.72
CA ALA A 100 19.72 -7.91 2.79
C ALA A 100 20.80 -7.49 1.80
N VAL A 101 20.73 -6.27 1.25
CA VAL A 101 21.76 -5.72 0.34
C VAL A 101 23.10 -5.54 1.08
N ILE A 102 23.09 -4.93 2.27
CA ILE A 102 24.31 -4.74 3.06
C ILE A 102 24.95 -6.08 3.40
N PHE A 103 24.18 -7.05 3.85
CA PHE A 103 24.70 -8.38 4.17
C PHE A 103 25.24 -9.09 2.94
N SER A 104 24.59 -8.97 1.78
CA SER A 104 25.07 -9.53 0.51
C SER A 104 26.45 -9.01 0.13
N LEU A 105 26.76 -7.74 0.44
CA LEU A 105 28.05 -7.12 0.11
C LEU A 105 29.17 -7.44 1.10
N ASN A 106 28.82 -7.76 2.36
CA ASN A 106 29.79 -7.89 3.45
C ASN A 106 30.07 -9.35 3.88
N ILE A 107 29.24 -10.30 3.50
CA ILE A 107 29.43 -11.71 3.88
C ILE A 107 30.19 -12.44 2.76
N PRO A 108 31.45 -12.86 3.00
CA PRO A 108 32.27 -13.51 1.97
C PRO A 108 31.82 -14.97 1.71
N ASN A 109 31.23 -15.64 2.70
CA ASN A 109 30.72 -17.00 2.56
C ASN A 109 29.37 -16.99 1.81
N ARG A 110 29.33 -17.59 0.62
CA ARG A 110 28.14 -17.61 -0.25
C ARG A 110 26.93 -18.28 0.37
N ALA A 111 27.14 -19.41 1.07
CA ALA A 111 26.06 -20.12 1.74
C ALA A 111 25.45 -19.29 2.87
N LEU A 112 26.30 -18.71 3.73
CA LEU A 112 25.84 -17.85 4.83
C LEU A 112 25.15 -16.59 4.27
N GLY A 113 25.73 -15.96 3.26
CA GLY A 113 25.13 -14.81 2.57
C GLY A 113 23.74 -15.14 2.01
N ALA A 114 23.61 -16.27 1.29
CA ALA A 114 22.33 -16.72 0.75
C ALA A 114 21.28 -16.97 1.84
N CYS A 115 21.68 -17.60 2.96
CA CYS A 115 20.78 -17.83 4.10
C CYS A 115 20.29 -16.52 4.73
N VAL A 116 21.18 -15.58 4.98
CA VAL A 116 20.82 -14.28 5.60
C VAL A 116 19.95 -13.44 4.68
N VAL A 117 20.34 -13.29 3.41
CA VAL A 117 19.56 -12.56 2.40
C VAL A 117 18.20 -13.21 2.20
N GLY A 118 18.17 -14.54 2.13
CA GLY A 118 16.94 -15.31 1.99
C GLY A 118 16.02 -15.15 3.21
N ALA A 119 16.57 -15.21 4.42
CA ALA A 119 15.78 -14.99 5.66
C ALA A 119 15.17 -13.57 5.69
N CYS A 120 15.93 -12.55 5.37
CA CYS A 120 15.42 -11.17 5.28
C CYS A 120 14.31 -11.05 4.22
N SER A 121 14.49 -11.67 3.06
CA SER A 121 13.51 -11.65 1.96
C SER A 121 12.23 -12.38 2.32
N ILE A 122 12.34 -13.57 2.93
CA ILE A 122 11.19 -14.34 3.42
C ILE A 122 10.44 -13.56 4.51
N ALA A 123 11.16 -12.96 5.47
CA ALA A 123 10.55 -12.13 6.50
C ALA A 123 9.76 -10.95 5.89
N ALA A 124 10.32 -10.27 4.90
CA ALA A 124 9.64 -9.19 4.18
C ALA A 124 8.36 -9.69 3.47
N LEU A 125 8.44 -10.85 2.79
CA LEU A 125 7.29 -11.48 2.13
C LEU A 125 6.20 -11.92 3.12
N LEU A 126 6.57 -12.46 4.28
CA LEU A 126 5.63 -12.84 5.33
C LEU A 126 4.95 -11.62 5.95
N ILE A 127 5.68 -10.52 6.18
CA ILE A 127 5.08 -9.26 6.62
C ILE A 127 4.07 -8.75 5.60
N LEU A 128 4.41 -8.78 4.31
CA LEU A 128 3.51 -8.40 3.22
C LEU A 128 2.27 -9.29 3.21
N TYR A 129 2.44 -10.61 3.27
CA TYR A 129 1.35 -11.58 3.26
C TYR A 129 0.39 -11.42 4.44
N ARG A 130 0.91 -11.34 5.68
CA ARG A 130 0.07 -11.16 6.88
C ARG A 130 -0.71 -9.84 6.90
N ASN A 131 -0.26 -8.86 6.13
CA ASN A 131 -0.87 -7.53 6.08
C ASN A 131 -1.48 -7.19 4.72
N LEU A 132 -1.76 -8.19 3.90
CA LEU A 132 -2.28 -8.02 2.54
C LEU A 132 -3.53 -7.12 2.49
N ALA A 133 -4.47 -7.31 3.42
CA ALA A 133 -5.68 -6.48 3.53
C ALA A 133 -5.42 -5.00 3.88
N LEU A 134 -4.28 -4.70 4.53
CA LEU A 134 -3.87 -3.32 4.83
C LEU A 134 -3.24 -2.64 3.62
N PHE A 135 -2.57 -3.42 2.78
CA PHE A 135 -1.85 -2.91 1.61
C PHE A 135 -2.72 -2.82 0.36
N THR A 136 -3.88 -3.47 0.35
CA THR A 136 -4.81 -3.45 -0.80
C THR A 136 -6.00 -2.56 -0.46
N SER A 137 -6.15 -1.46 -1.19
CA SER A 137 -7.21 -0.48 -0.96
C SER A 137 -8.57 -0.87 -1.56
N THR A 138 -8.58 -1.87 -2.43
CA THR A 138 -9.75 -2.32 -3.17
C THR A 138 -10.37 -3.54 -2.50
N ALA A 139 -11.70 -3.65 -2.53
CA ALA A 139 -12.41 -4.86 -2.10
C ALA A 139 -11.84 -6.08 -2.85
N LEU A 140 -11.10 -6.92 -2.14
CA LEU A 140 -10.42 -8.08 -2.72
C LEU A 140 -11.46 -9.09 -3.20
N ASN A 141 -11.61 -9.23 -4.51
CA ASN A 141 -12.29 -10.36 -5.09
C ASN A 141 -11.47 -11.65 -4.80
N LYS A 142 -12.14 -12.79 -4.60
CA LYS A 142 -11.48 -14.09 -4.32
C LYS A 142 -10.36 -14.44 -5.30
N MET A 143 -10.49 -14.04 -6.57
CA MET A 143 -9.50 -14.28 -7.61
C MET A 143 -8.20 -13.49 -7.40
N HIS A 144 -8.33 -12.22 -7.03
CA HIS A 144 -7.19 -11.35 -6.76
C HIS A 144 -6.41 -11.77 -5.50
N THR A 145 -7.12 -12.21 -4.48
CA THR A 145 -6.50 -12.74 -3.26
C THR A 145 -5.68 -14.00 -3.57
N ARG A 146 -6.20 -14.91 -4.39
CA ARG A 146 -5.48 -16.12 -4.80
C ARG A 146 -4.20 -15.79 -5.59
N ALA A 147 -4.24 -14.81 -6.49
CA ALA A 147 -3.07 -14.37 -7.24
C ALA A 147 -1.96 -13.85 -6.30
N LEU A 148 -2.31 -13.00 -5.33
CA LEU A 148 -1.34 -12.46 -4.37
C LEU A 148 -0.77 -13.55 -3.45
N ILE A 149 -1.58 -14.49 -3.00
CA ILE A 149 -1.15 -15.64 -2.21
C ILE A 149 -0.20 -16.52 -3.03
N ALA A 150 -0.57 -16.87 -4.26
CA ALA A 150 0.25 -17.67 -5.17
C ALA A 150 1.62 -17.01 -5.41
N THR A 151 1.64 -15.69 -5.66
CA THR A 151 2.89 -14.94 -5.84
C THR A 151 3.78 -15.02 -4.59
N THR A 152 3.20 -14.89 -3.41
CA THR A 152 3.97 -14.94 -2.15
C THR A 152 4.60 -16.32 -1.93
N PHE A 153 3.80 -17.39 -2.06
CA PHE A 153 4.30 -18.75 -1.88
C PHE A 153 5.31 -19.16 -2.96
N PHE A 154 5.08 -18.76 -4.21
CA PHE A 154 6.03 -18.98 -5.28
C PHE A 154 7.38 -18.30 -4.99
N ASN A 155 7.38 -17.03 -4.60
CA ASN A 155 8.61 -16.32 -4.28
C ASN A 155 9.36 -16.94 -3.09
N ILE A 156 8.63 -17.35 -2.04
CA ILE A 156 9.24 -18.07 -0.90
C ILE A 156 9.84 -19.41 -1.38
N GLY A 157 9.12 -20.18 -2.19
CA GLY A 157 9.61 -21.44 -2.74
C GLY A 157 10.88 -21.24 -3.58
N MET A 158 10.89 -20.24 -4.46
CA MET A 158 12.07 -19.91 -5.26
C MET A 158 13.28 -19.51 -4.42
N ILE A 159 13.08 -18.69 -3.39
CA ILE A 159 14.15 -18.31 -2.46
C ILE A 159 14.71 -19.55 -1.75
N LEU A 160 13.84 -20.43 -1.27
CA LEU A 160 14.27 -21.67 -0.61
C LEU A 160 15.05 -22.60 -1.54
N VAL A 161 14.63 -22.73 -2.82
CA VAL A 161 15.36 -23.52 -3.82
C VAL A 161 16.75 -22.92 -4.06
N VAL A 162 16.86 -21.60 -4.24
CA VAL A 162 18.16 -20.95 -4.45
C VAL A 162 19.07 -21.12 -3.24
N ILE A 163 18.56 -20.96 -2.02
CA ILE A 163 19.33 -21.18 -0.78
C ILE A 163 19.80 -22.63 -0.72
N ALA A 164 18.89 -23.59 -0.93
CA ALA A 164 19.22 -25.02 -0.86
C ALA A 164 20.33 -25.41 -1.85
N VAL A 165 20.21 -24.98 -3.10
CA VAL A 165 21.24 -25.28 -4.12
C VAL A 165 22.56 -24.61 -3.76
N THR A 166 22.54 -23.36 -3.29
CA THR A 166 23.77 -22.65 -2.90
C THR A 166 24.45 -23.34 -1.72
N VAL A 167 23.70 -23.72 -0.68
CA VAL A 167 24.25 -24.40 0.51
C VAL A 167 24.80 -25.78 0.12
N LEU A 168 24.04 -26.58 -0.65
CA LEU A 168 24.47 -27.92 -1.09
C LEU A 168 25.71 -27.84 -1.99
N SER A 169 25.85 -26.79 -2.80
CA SER A 169 27.03 -26.57 -3.62
C SER A 169 28.26 -26.18 -2.79
N GLU A 170 28.12 -25.29 -1.81
CA GLU A 170 29.21 -24.86 -0.93
C GLU A 170 29.65 -25.99 0.04
N THR A 171 28.75 -26.87 0.46
CA THR A 171 29.07 -28.04 1.30
C THR A 171 29.67 -29.19 0.51
N GLY A 172 29.76 -29.10 -0.80
CA GLY A 172 30.30 -30.14 -1.67
C GLY A 172 29.36 -31.35 -1.88
N ILE A 173 28.14 -31.33 -1.31
CA ILE A 173 27.15 -32.39 -1.53
C ILE A 173 26.64 -32.35 -2.98
N LEU A 174 26.49 -31.17 -3.56
CA LEU A 174 26.10 -30.96 -4.93
C LEU A 174 27.27 -30.32 -5.69
N THR A 175 27.94 -31.08 -6.55
CA THR A 175 28.99 -30.53 -7.41
C THR A 175 28.41 -30.08 -8.73
N LEU A 176 28.19 -28.77 -8.87
CA LEU A 176 27.78 -28.19 -10.14
C LEU A 176 29.01 -27.79 -10.94
N SER A 177 29.08 -28.25 -12.19
CA SER A 177 30.04 -27.71 -13.15
C SER A 177 29.70 -26.24 -13.48
N ALA A 178 30.64 -25.47 -14.02
CA ALA A 178 30.36 -24.10 -14.48
C ALA A 178 29.19 -24.04 -15.47
N GLY A 179 29.01 -25.05 -16.32
CA GLY A 179 27.84 -25.19 -17.18
C GLY A 179 26.57 -25.47 -16.40
N GLY A 180 26.63 -26.28 -15.35
CA GLY A 180 25.50 -26.58 -14.47
C GLY A 180 25.01 -25.35 -13.70
N GLU A 181 25.93 -24.52 -13.18
CA GLU A 181 25.56 -23.24 -12.53
C GLU A 181 24.89 -22.28 -13.52
N LYS A 182 25.41 -22.19 -14.76
CA LYS A 182 24.80 -21.37 -15.84
C LYS A 182 23.39 -21.84 -16.16
N VAL A 183 23.18 -23.16 -16.32
CA VAL A 183 21.85 -23.72 -16.59
C VAL A 183 20.89 -23.49 -15.42
N PHE A 184 21.32 -23.73 -14.20
CA PHE A 184 20.48 -23.49 -13.00
C PHE A 184 20.05 -22.05 -12.88
N SER A 185 20.98 -21.09 -12.96
CA SER A 185 20.69 -19.67 -12.88
C SER A 185 19.75 -19.20 -14.01
N SER A 186 19.98 -19.69 -15.23
CA SER A 186 19.11 -19.38 -16.36
C SER A 186 17.70 -19.95 -16.18
N ALA A 187 17.59 -21.18 -15.68
CA ALA A 187 16.29 -21.79 -15.37
C ALA A 187 15.50 -21.01 -14.32
N VAL A 188 16.16 -20.54 -13.25
CA VAL A 188 15.54 -19.67 -12.23
C VAL A 188 14.97 -18.41 -12.87
N ILE A 189 15.73 -17.72 -13.73
CA ILE A 189 15.28 -16.50 -14.40
C ILE A 189 14.09 -16.79 -15.34
N VAL A 190 14.15 -17.85 -16.14
CA VAL A 190 13.04 -18.26 -17.04
C VAL A 190 11.78 -18.53 -16.24
N ILE A 191 11.87 -19.29 -15.15
CA ILE A 191 10.72 -19.61 -14.28
C ILE A 191 10.13 -18.33 -13.67
N LEU A 192 10.99 -17.40 -13.22
CA LEU A 192 10.55 -16.10 -12.69
C LEU A 192 9.82 -15.26 -13.74
N ILE A 193 10.34 -15.17 -14.97
CA ILE A 193 9.72 -14.42 -16.06
C ILE A 193 8.36 -15.02 -16.41
N ILE A 194 8.31 -16.36 -16.64
CA ILE A 194 7.07 -17.05 -17.04
C ILE A 194 6.02 -16.92 -15.93
N PHE A 195 6.36 -17.24 -14.69
CA PHE A 195 5.41 -17.18 -13.58
C PHE A 195 4.90 -15.74 -13.36
N SER A 196 5.79 -14.75 -13.33
CA SER A 196 5.40 -13.37 -13.17
C SER A 196 4.54 -12.86 -14.31
N GLY A 197 4.85 -13.29 -15.54
CA GLY A 197 4.02 -13.00 -16.71
C GLY A 197 2.62 -13.61 -16.64
N MET A 198 2.50 -14.86 -16.21
CA MET A 198 1.20 -15.54 -16.03
C MET A 198 0.32 -14.92 -14.96
N ILE A 199 0.93 -14.46 -13.86
CA ILE A 199 0.19 -13.88 -12.73
C ILE A 199 -0.14 -12.39 -12.95
N SER A 200 0.69 -11.68 -13.71
CA SER A 200 0.62 -10.23 -13.88
C SER A 200 -0.77 -9.72 -14.28
N PRO A 201 -1.46 -10.27 -15.28
CA PRO A 201 -2.79 -9.78 -15.67
C PRO A 201 -3.89 -10.03 -14.63
N ARG A 202 -3.59 -10.89 -13.63
CA ARG A 202 -4.52 -11.23 -12.54
C ARG A 202 -4.28 -10.43 -11.26
N LEU A 203 -3.24 -9.59 -11.24
CA LEU A 203 -2.94 -8.75 -10.10
C LEU A 203 -3.94 -7.59 -10.02
N PRO A 204 -4.57 -7.37 -8.85
CA PRO A 204 -5.48 -6.26 -8.67
C PRO A 204 -4.73 -4.94 -8.74
N PHE A 205 -5.42 -3.88 -9.18
CA PHE A 205 -4.91 -2.52 -9.07
C PHE A 205 -4.56 -2.21 -7.61
N ASN A 206 -3.30 -1.95 -7.36
CA ASN A 206 -2.82 -1.65 -6.02
C ASN A 206 -1.51 -0.86 -6.06
N ARG A 207 -1.19 -0.19 -4.93
CA ARG A 207 0.02 0.62 -4.80
C ARG A 207 1.22 -0.16 -4.24
N HIS A 208 1.16 -1.49 -4.15
CA HIS A 208 2.16 -2.26 -3.37
C HIS A 208 2.80 -3.42 -4.13
N THR A 209 2.13 -4.01 -5.12
CA THR A 209 2.60 -5.21 -5.84
C THR A 209 2.42 -5.03 -7.34
N GLY A 210 3.35 -5.49 -8.16
CA GLY A 210 3.32 -5.42 -9.62
C GLY A 210 4.21 -4.32 -10.19
N LEU A 211 4.04 -3.99 -11.48
CA LEU A 211 4.80 -2.95 -12.19
C LEU A 211 4.31 -1.56 -11.78
N ARG A 212 5.05 -0.95 -10.86
CA ARG A 212 4.67 0.30 -10.19
C ARG A 212 5.43 1.48 -10.76
N LEU A 213 4.87 2.06 -11.79
CA LEU A 213 5.36 3.31 -12.39
C LEU A 213 4.43 4.46 -12.00
N PRO A 214 4.91 5.71 -12.02
CA PRO A 214 4.08 6.86 -11.63
C PRO A 214 2.72 6.89 -12.30
N TRP A 215 2.65 6.56 -13.57
CA TRP A 215 1.43 6.52 -14.36
C TRP A 215 0.56 5.27 -14.12
N THR A 216 1.17 4.10 -13.86
CA THR A 216 0.38 2.87 -13.61
C THR A 216 -0.30 2.86 -12.25
N VAL A 217 0.23 3.56 -11.24
CA VAL A 217 -0.37 3.64 -9.91
C VAL A 217 -1.42 4.74 -9.77
N GLN A 218 -1.59 5.57 -10.78
CA GLN A 218 -2.56 6.67 -10.81
C GLN A 218 -3.84 6.28 -11.53
N ASP A 219 -3.76 5.38 -12.52
CA ASP A 219 -4.87 5.00 -13.38
C ASP A 219 -5.00 3.48 -13.51
N GLU A 220 -6.19 2.95 -13.21
CA GLU A 220 -6.47 1.51 -13.21
C GLU A 220 -6.40 0.90 -14.62
N ASP A 221 -6.86 1.63 -15.64
CA ASP A 221 -6.80 1.13 -17.03
C ASP A 221 -5.36 1.02 -17.50
N THR A 222 -4.55 2.03 -17.20
CA THR A 222 -3.11 2.03 -17.49
C THR A 222 -2.39 0.89 -16.75
N TRP A 223 -2.78 0.61 -15.50
CA TRP A 223 -2.32 -0.55 -14.75
C TRP A 223 -2.63 -1.85 -15.49
N ASN A 224 -3.88 -2.04 -15.88
CA ASN A 224 -4.35 -3.24 -16.57
C ASN A 224 -3.63 -3.44 -17.91
N VAL A 225 -3.43 -2.37 -18.68
CA VAL A 225 -2.67 -2.39 -19.95
C VAL A 225 -1.22 -2.81 -19.71
N ALA A 226 -0.53 -2.17 -18.74
CA ALA A 226 0.86 -2.50 -18.42
C ALA A 226 1.05 -3.98 -18.03
N HIS A 227 0.18 -4.49 -17.16
CA HIS A 227 0.24 -5.85 -16.66
C HIS A 227 -0.17 -6.88 -17.72
N ARG A 228 -1.07 -6.53 -18.63
CA ARG A 228 -1.42 -7.37 -19.78
C ARG A 228 -0.26 -7.48 -20.76
N ILE A 229 0.42 -6.36 -21.07
CA ILE A 229 1.61 -6.38 -21.94
C ILE A 229 2.71 -7.21 -21.30
N LEU A 230 2.99 -7.00 -20.00
CA LEU A 230 3.98 -7.78 -19.24
C LEU A 230 3.70 -9.29 -19.32
N GLY A 231 2.43 -9.69 -19.26
CA GLY A 231 2.02 -11.07 -19.39
C GLY A 231 2.24 -11.64 -20.80
N ILE A 232 1.86 -10.90 -21.83
CA ILE A 232 1.99 -11.34 -23.23
C ILE A 232 3.46 -11.46 -23.63
N THR A 233 4.30 -10.53 -23.19
CA THR A 233 5.72 -10.49 -23.54
C THR A 233 6.59 -11.49 -22.77
N ALA A 234 6.08 -12.06 -21.68
CA ALA A 234 6.86 -12.96 -20.83
C ALA A 234 7.37 -14.20 -21.59
N LEU A 235 6.49 -14.87 -22.35
CA LEU A 235 6.88 -16.09 -23.09
C LEU A 235 7.88 -15.80 -24.21
N PRO A 236 7.65 -14.81 -25.11
CA PRO A 236 8.64 -14.44 -26.11
C PRO A 236 10.00 -14.07 -25.51
N VAL A 237 10.00 -13.27 -24.45
CA VAL A 237 11.25 -12.85 -23.77
C VAL A 237 11.96 -14.05 -23.15
N ALA A 238 11.23 -14.96 -22.50
CA ALA A 238 11.83 -16.17 -21.93
C ALA A 238 12.49 -17.05 -23.01
N LEU A 239 11.84 -17.22 -24.16
CA LEU A 239 12.41 -17.98 -25.28
C LEU A 239 13.66 -17.29 -25.86
N CYS A 240 13.61 -15.99 -26.10
CA CYS A 240 14.77 -15.22 -26.54
C CYS A 240 15.91 -15.26 -25.52
N TYR A 241 15.59 -15.21 -24.22
CA TYR A 241 16.58 -15.31 -23.16
C TYR A 241 17.28 -16.70 -23.16
N ILE A 242 16.51 -17.78 -23.31
CA ILE A 242 17.07 -19.14 -23.42
C ILE A 242 18.04 -19.20 -24.59
N ALA A 243 17.60 -18.79 -25.79
CA ALA A 243 18.44 -18.79 -26.98
C ALA A 243 19.72 -17.96 -26.81
N ALA A 244 19.60 -16.74 -26.28
CA ALA A 244 20.72 -15.88 -26.00
C ALA A 244 21.68 -16.45 -24.95
N SER A 245 21.15 -17.10 -23.91
CA SER A 245 21.95 -17.74 -22.85
C SER A 245 22.78 -18.92 -23.34
N ILE A 246 22.36 -19.59 -24.40
CA ILE A 246 23.13 -20.68 -25.02
C ILE A 246 24.30 -20.11 -25.83
N ILE A 247 24.06 -19.03 -26.56
CA ILE A 247 25.02 -18.47 -27.53
C ILE A 247 26.06 -17.56 -26.85
N ALA A 248 25.62 -16.78 -25.85
CA ALA A 248 26.47 -15.75 -25.25
C ALA A 248 27.39 -16.32 -24.16
N ASP A 249 28.61 -15.79 -24.11
CA ASP A 249 29.61 -16.15 -23.10
C ASP A 249 29.32 -15.46 -21.74
N ASP A 250 28.73 -14.25 -21.76
CA ASP A 250 28.41 -13.52 -20.54
C ASP A 250 26.90 -13.62 -20.17
N PRO A 251 26.54 -14.53 -19.25
CA PRO A 251 25.16 -14.71 -18.84
C PRO A 251 24.61 -13.51 -18.05
N LYS A 252 25.50 -12.68 -17.44
CA LYS A 252 25.04 -11.52 -16.64
C LYS A 252 24.46 -10.44 -17.55
N THR A 253 25.17 -10.08 -18.62
CA THR A 253 24.68 -9.11 -19.60
C THR A 253 23.41 -9.59 -20.27
N VAL A 254 23.32 -10.88 -20.66
CA VAL A 254 22.10 -11.44 -21.25
C VAL A 254 20.91 -11.31 -20.30
N THR A 255 21.11 -11.66 -19.02
CA THR A 255 20.06 -11.57 -18.02
C THR A 255 19.62 -10.11 -17.82
N LEU A 256 20.57 -9.17 -17.70
CA LEU A 256 20.27 -7.76 -17.53
C LEU A 256 19.47 -7.20 -18.71
N CYS A 257 19.89 -7.49 -19.94
CA CYS A 257 19.20 -7.07 -21.15
C CYS A 257 17.78 -7.66 -21.24
N ALA A 258 17.62 -8.95 -20.94
CA ALA A 258 16.33 -9.61 -21.00
C ALA A 258 15.34 -9.02 -19.97
N VAL A 259 15.78 -8.82 -18.73
CA VAL A 259 14.97 -8.21 -17.66
C VAL A 259 14.66 -6.74 -17.97
N ALA A 260 15.64 -5.97 -18.43
CA ALA A 260 15.45 -4.58 -18.81
C ALA A 260 14.46 -4.45 -19.97
N PHE A 261 14.54 -5.29 -20.97
CA PHE A 261 13.57 -5.32 -22.08
C PHE A 261 12.17 -5.74 -21.62
N TRP A 262 12.08 -6.81 -20.83
CA TRP A 262 10.79 -7.34 -20.35
C TRP A 262 10.01 -6.35 -19.47
N ILE A 263 10.71 -5.56 -18.65
CA ILE A 263 10.11 -4.51 -17.82
C ILE A 263 9.95 -3.20 -18.60
N GLY A 264 10.93 -2.84 -19.42
CA GLY A 264 10.99 -1.58 -20.16
C GLY A 264 9.92 -1.46 -21.24
N LEU A 265 9.65 -2.55 -21.97
CA LEU A 265 8.64 -2.54 -23.02
C LEU A 265 7.23 -2.25 -22.48
N PRO A 266 6.71 -2.95 -21.45
CA PRO A 266 5.44 -2.58 -20.83
C PRO A 266 5.45 -1.16 -20.23
N ALA A 267 6.57 -0.71 -19.68
CA ALA A 267 6.70 0.63 -19.12
C ALA A 267 6.48 1.70 -20.21
N VAL A 268 7.18 1.60 -21.33
CA VAL A 268 7.08 2.55 -22.44
C VAL A 268 5.67 2.51 -23.06
N LEU A 269 5.14 1.33 -23.35
CA LEU A 269 3.84 1.21 -24.00
C LEU A 269 2.69 1.67 -23.08
N SER A 270 2.76 1.40 -21.79
CA SER A 270 1.78 1.90 -20.83
C SER A 270 1.88 3.40 -20.60
N TYR A 271 3.07 3.99 -20.72
CA TYR A 271 3.25 5.43 -20.69
C TYR A 271 2.58 6.10 -21.90
N ILE A 272 2.80 5.56 -23.11
CA ILE A 272 2.15 6.06 -24.33
C ILE A 272 0.62 5.98 -24.21
N TYR A 273 0.09 4.86 -23.67
CA TYR A 273 -1.34 4.72 -23.43
C TYR A 273 -1.86 5.76 -22.43
N TYR A 274 -1.19 5.93 -21.30
CA TYR A 274 -1.51 6.94 -20.29
C TYR A 274 -1.52 8.36 -20.87
N TYR A 275 -0.47 8.69 -21.61
CA TYR A 275 -0.33 10.00 -22.24
C TYR A 275 -1.49 10.30 -23.20
N ARG A 276 -1.82 9.36 -24.09
CA ARG A 276 -2.94 9.51 -25.04
C ARG A 276 -4.28 9.64 -24.32
N LYS A 277 -4.50 8.83 -23.28
CA LYS A 277 -5.74 8.89 -22.49
C LYS A 277 -5.90 10.26 -21.81
N MET A 278 -4.83 10.82 -21.26
CA MET A 278 -4.89 12.12 -20.58
C MET A 278 -5.04 13.32 -21.55
N HIS A 279 -4.69 13.15 -22.83
CA HIS A 279 -4.85 14.20 -23.85
C HIS A 279 -6.09 14.00 -24.74
N GLY A 280 -6.98 13.07 -24.40
CA GLY A 280 -8.26 12.90 -25.08
C GLY A 280 -8.21 12.08 -26.38
N ASP A 281 -7.07 11.46 -26.70
CA ASP A 281 -6.89 10.68 -27.94
C ASP A 281 -7.42 9.24 -27.83
N VAL A 282 -7.90 8.82 -26.65
CA VAL A 282 -8.46 7.49 -26.39
C VAL A 282 -9.69 7.64 -25.51
N SER A 283 -10.86 7.48 -26.11
CA SER A 283 -12.16 7.40 -25.41
C SER A 283 -12.51 5.92 -25.10
#